data_275a1885418e39d71d5eaf3ca67b3024
#
_entry.id   275a1885418e39d71d5eaf3ca67b3024
#
_cell.length_a   1.000
_cell.length_b   1.000
_cell.length_c   1.000
_cell.angle_alpha   90.00
_cell.angle_beta   90.00
_cell.angle_gamma   90.00
#
_symmetry.space_group_name_H-M   'P 1'
#
loop_
_entity.id
_entity.type
_entity.pdbx_description
1 polymer ?
#
loop_
_entity_poly.entity_id
_entity_poly.type
_entity_poly.pdbx_seq_one_letter_code
_entity_poly.pdbx_strand_id
1 'polypeptide(L)' 'MGVFTFNIVAPIGVVKTYPNGWSKEVNIVSFCHNEPKVDIRDWSPDHTKMGKGLSLTDEEVEQVCMILHNYMRERGAK' A
#
# COMPACT_ATOMS: atom_id res chain seq x y z
N MET A 1 7.45 -0.86 27.28
CA MET A 1 7.33 -0.10 26.03
C MET A 1 7.37 -1.03 24.84
N GLY A 2 6.39 -0.90 23.98
CA GLY A 2 6.35 -1.75 22.81
C GLY A 2 7.33 -1.32 21.74
N VAL A 3 7.78 -2.27 20.94
CA VAL A 3 8.61 -2.00 19.77
C VAL A 3 7.69 -2.02 18.57
N PHE A 4 7.80 -0.99 17.71
CA PHE A 4 7.06 -0.98 16.48
C PHE A 4 7.63 -2.04 15.55
N THR A 5 6.80 -2.99 15.15
CA THR A 5 7.22 -4.06 14.25
C THR A 5 6.28 -4.11 13.05
N PHE A 6 6.81 -4.65 11.97
CA PHE A 6 6.00 -4.89 10.79
C PHE A 6 6.52 -6.13 10.06
N ASN A 7 5.63 -6.72 9.28
CA ASN A 7 5.99 -7.87 8.46
C ASN A 7 5.28 -7.76 7.13
N ILE A 8 6.05 -7.72 6.05
CA ILE A 8 5.46 -7.76 4.70
C ILE A 8 5.13 -9.20 4.41
N VAL A 9 3.85 -9.52 4.50
CA VAL A 9 3.38 -10.90 4.34
C VAL A 9 3.47 -11.32 2.87
N ALA A 10 3.08 -10.42 1.96
CA ALA A 10 3.12 -10.72 0.54
C ALA A 10 3.18 -9.42 -0.25
N PRO A 11 4.09 -9.32 -1.23
CA PRO A 11 4.09 -8.17 -2.14
C PRO A 11 2.97 -8.33 -3.15
N ILE A 12 2.31 -7.21 -3.49
CA ILE A 12 1.28 -7.21 -4.53
C ILE A 12 1.81 -6.52 -5.78
N GLY A 13 2.37 -5.32 -5.62
CA GLY A 13 2.91 -4.62 -6.78
C GLY A 13 3.55 -3.29 -6.44
N VAL A 14 4.32 -2.80 -7.40
CA VAL A 14 4.98 -1.50 -7.29
C VAL A 14 4.21 -0.51 -8.15
N VAL A 15 3.80 0.60 -7.53
CA VAL A 15 3.07 1.66 -8.23
C VAL A 15 4.06 2.58 -8.95
N LYS A 16 5.15 2.92 -8.28
CA LYS A 16 6.12 3.86 -8.83
C LYS A 16 7.44 3.70 -8.10
N THR A 17 8.54 3.83 -8.83
CA THR A 17 9.88 3.89 -8.25
C THR A 17 10.40 5.31 -8.42
N TYR A 18 10.91 5.89 -7.34
CA TYR A 18 11.43 7.25 -7.34
C TYR A 18 12.92 7.27 -7.68
N PRO A 19 13.44 8.43 -8.14
CA PRO A 19 14.87 8.52 -8.50
C PRO A 19 15.82 8.15 -7.36
N ASN A 20 15.42 8.35 -6.10
CA ASN A 20 16.27 8.01 -4.96
C ASN A 20 16.21 6.53 -4.58
N GLY A 21 15.50 5.72 -5.35
CA GLY A 21 15.40 4.28 -5.11
C GLY A 21 14.23 3.86 -4.24
N TRP A 22 13.55 4.81 -3.61
CA TRP A 22 12.32 4.48 -2.87
C TRP A 22 11.21 4.13 -3.87
N SER A 23 10.21 3.39 -3.42
CA SER A 23 9.09 3.04 -4.29
C SER A 23 7.79 3.11 -3.52
N LYS A 24 6.72 3.49 -4.22
CA LYS A 24 5.38 3.39 -3.70
C LYS A 24 4.86 2.00 -4.03
N GLU A 25 4.42 1.27 -3.02
CA GLU A 25 4.08 -0.14 -3.19
C GLU A 25 2.76 -0.48 -2.56
N VAL A 26 2.15 -1.51 -3.13
CA VAL A 26 0.98 -2.16 -2.56
C VAL A 26 1.44 -3.52 -2.07
N ASN A 27 1.25 -3.78 -0.78
CA ASN A 27 1.66 -5.03 -0.15
C ASN A 27 0.59 -5.49 0.83
N ILE A 28 0.67 -6.76 1.22
CA ILE A 28 -0.08 -7.23 2.40
C ILE A 28 0.88 -7.10 3.57
N VAL A 29 0.52 -6.30 4.57
CA VAL A 29 1.42 -6.00 5.69
C VAL A 29 0.71 -6.20 7.00
N SER A 30 1.43 -6.79 7.95
CA SER A 30 0.99 -6.91 9.33
C SER A 30 1.82 -5.94 10.17
N PHE A 31 1.15 -5.00 10.83
CA PHE A 31 1.82 -4.04 11.73
C PHE A 31 1.56 -4.45 13.17
N CYS A 32 2.63 -4.51 13.95
CA CYS A 32 2.56 -4.80 15.39
C CYS A 32 1.79 -6.09 15.67
N HIS A 33 1.98 -7.09 14.83
CA HIS A 33 1.34 -8.41 14.94
C HIS A 33 -0.18 -8.37 14.79
N ASN A 34 -0.72 -7.28 14.25
CA ASN A 34 -2.14 -7.21 13.94
C ASN A 34 -2.44 -7.99 12.66
N GLU A 35 -3.71 -8.20 12.41
CA GLU A 35 -4.15 -8.93 11.21
C GLU A 35 -3.62 -8.26 9.96
N PRO A 36 -3.07 -9.02 9.00
CA PRO A 36 -2.53 -8.43 7.77
C PRO A 36 -3.62 -7.72 6.96
N LYS A 37 -3.25 -6.59 6.38
CA LYS A 37 -4.14 -5.80 5.54
C LYS A 37 -3.42 -5.35 4.30
N VAL A 38 -4.18 -4.94 3.30
CA VAL A 38 -3.61 -4.28 2.13
C VAL A 38 -3.05 -2.94 2.58
N ASP A 39 -1.83 -2.65 2.19
CA ASP A 39 -1.14 -1.42 2.60
C ASP A 39 -0.56 -0.75 1.37
N ILE A 40 -0.70 0.57 1.31
CA ILE A 40 -0.17 1.39 0.23
C ILE A 40 0.69 2.46 0.86
N ARG A 41 1.99 2.41 0.58
CA ARG A 41 2.93 3.41 1.11
C ARG A 41 4.26 3.37 0.37
N ASP A 42 5.10 4.36 0.68
CA ASP A 42 6.45 4.40 0.15
C ASP A 42 7.36 3.56 1.04
N TRP A 43 8.32 2.89 0.40
CA TRP A 43 9.31 2.05 1.07
C TRP A 43 10.71 2.41 0.60
N SER A 44 11.69 2.34 1.51
CA SER A 44 13.09 2.45 1.15
C SER A 44 13.51 1.24 0.32
N PRO A 45 14.63 1.33 -0.43
CA PRO A 45 15.06 0.23 -1.29
C PRO A 45 15.22 -1.10 -0.55
N ASP A 46 15.68 -1.08 0.70
CA ASP A 46 15.88 -2.28 1.48
C ASP A 46 14.67 -2.62 2.37
N HIS A 47 13.60 -1.85 2.28
CA HIS A 47 12.36 -2.05 3.04
C HIS A 47 12.55 -1.98 4.56
N THR A 48 13.62 -1.32 5.03
CA THR A 48 13.81 -1.10 6.45
C THR A 48 13.14 0.17 6.95
N LYS A 49 12.85 1.11 6.04
CA LYS A 49 12.19 2.36 6.36
C LYS A 49 10.95 2.51 5.50
N MET A 50 9.97 3.21 6.04
CA MET A 50 8.71 3.42 5.33
C MET A 50 8.24 4.84 5.52
N GLY A 51 7.51 5.35 4.53
CA GLY A 51 6.85 6.64 4.63
C GLY A 51 5.43 6.49 5.17
N LYS A 52 4.70 7.58 5.11
CA LYS A 52 3.30 7.56 5.47
C LYS A 52 2.51 6.78 4.43
N GLY A 53 1.47 6.12 4.88
CA GLY A 53 0.61 5.37 3.99
C GLY A 53 -0.68 5.03 4.68
N LEU A 54 -1.42 4.12 4.08
CA LEU A 54 -2.69 3.71 4.66
C LEU A 54 -2.85 2.21 4.49
N SER A 55 -3.57 1.62 5.44
CA SER A 55 -3.92 0.21 5.41
C SER A 55 -5.42 0.10 5.22
N LEU A 56 -5.85 -0.87 4.43
CA LEU A 56 -7.25 -1.02 4.06
C LEU A 56 -7.67 -2.46 4.31
N THR A 57 -8.89 -2.61 4.83
CA THR A 57 -9.51 -3.94 4.88
C THR A 57 -9.90 -4.36 3.46
N ASP A 58 -10.19 -5.64 3.27
CA ASP A 58 -10.61 -6.13 1.95
C ASP A 58 -11.85 -5.40 1.47
N GLU A 59 -12.79 -5.13 2.36
CA GLU A 59 -14.02 -4.41 1.99
C GLU A 59 -13.70 -2.99 1.54
N GLU A 60 -12.77 -2.34 2.24
CA GLU A 60 -12.35 -0.99 1.87
C GLU A 60 -11.65 -0.99 0.52
N VAL A 61 -10.83 -2.00 0.25
CA VAL A 61 -10.17 -2.13 -1.04
C VAL A 61 -11.19 -2.24 -2.15
N GLU A 62 -12.24 -3.04 -1.97
CA GLU A 62 -13.30 -3.17 -2.97
C GLU A 62 -13.94 -1.82 -3.27
N GLN A 63 -14.23 -1.04 -2.23
CA GLN A 63 -14.84 0.27 -2.39
C GLN A 63 -13.92 1.24 -3.12
N VAL A 64 -12.65 1.27 -2.73
CA VAL A 64 -11.67 2.15 -3.38
C VAL A 64 -11.51 1.77 -4.84
N CYS A 65 -11.41 0.49 -5.15
CA CYS A 65 -11.29 0.02 -6.52
C CYS A 65 -12.49 0.46 -7.36
N MET A 66 -13.69 0.34 -6.82
CA MET A 66 -14.91 0.74 -7.53
C MET A 66 -14.94 2.24 -7.79
N ILE A 67 -14.60 3.03 -6.77
CA ILE A 67 -14.58 4.49 -6.88
C ILE A 67 -13.57 4.93 -7.93
N LEU A 68 -12.35 4.37 -7.86
CA LEU A 68 -11.29 4.75 -8.80
C LEU A 68 -11.59 4.26 -10.21
N HIS A 69 -12.15 3.07 -10.35
CA HIS A 69 -12.53 2.55 -11.66
C HIS A 69 -13.54 3.48 -12.34
N ASN A 70 -14.55 3.92 -11.61
CA ASN A 70 -15.55 4.82 -12.14
C ASN A 70 -14.95 6.17 -12.52
N TYR A 71 -14.07 6.69 -11.66
CA TYR A 71 -13.38 7.95 -11.94
C TYR A 71 -12.54 7.87 -13.23
N MET A 72 -11.75 6.82 -13.35
CA MET A 72 -10.88 6.64 -14.52
C MET A 72 -11.70 6.45 -15.79
N ARG A 73 -12.82 5.74 -15.69
CA ARG A 73 -13.68 5.52 -16.84
C ARG A 73 -14.30 6.83 -17.32
N GLU A 74 -14.75 7.67 -16.40
CA GLU A 74 -15.31 8.97 -16.76
C GLU A 74 -14.27 9.87 -17.38
N ARG A 75 -13.05 9.87 -16.84
CA ARG A 75 -11.95 10.62 -17.43
C ARG A 75 -11.64 10.15 -18.84
N GLY A 76 -11.61 8.83 -19.02
CA GLY A 76 -11.24 8.24 -20.29
C GLY A 76 -12.29 8.40 -21.37
N ALA A 77 -13.51 8.75 -20.99
CA ALA A 77 -14.61 8.88 -21.92
C ALA A 77 -14.58 10.19 -22.73
N LYS A 78 -13.65 11.07 -22.42
CA LYS A 78 -13.55 12.35 -23.13
C LYS A 78 -12.94 12.22 -24.50
#